data_99a2b04479b7d8f834f2715f01d0b782
#
_entry.id   99a2b04479b7d8f834f2715f01d0b782
#
_cell.length_a   1.000
_cell.length_b   1.000
_cell.length_c   1.000
_cell.angle_alpha   90.00
_cell.angle_beta   90.00
_cell.angle_gamma   90.00
#
_symmetry.space_group_name_H-M   'P 1'
#
loop_
_entity.id
_entity.type
_entity.pdbx_description
1 polymer ?
#
loop_
_entity_poly.entity_id
_entity_poly.type
_entity_poly.pdbx_seq_one_letter_code
_entity_poly.pdbx_strand_id
1 'polypeptide(L)'
;AADAELAAFGLYSQADEAWIVTLTAGEIEAEHYQQMGMSKVDAARLKGRLRAWDSLTVPQWAGVPQERCVQLGYFCLQLAAMRDKPEQPVGSREADLSDTRLFRQFNRFVLPSDADGAPTWNNLLADLRETMLRARPDVIVLPHPTLDPHPDHICAQQAVLEVLGGLDWQPTLLGYANHLHDNDRWPMGN
;
A
#
# COMPACT_ATOMS: atom_id res chain seq x y z
N ALA A 1 -0.86 4.64 -3.95
CA ALA A 1 -0.45 3.66 -4.96
C ALA A 1 0.62 4.19 -5.95
N ALA A 2 1.29 5.31 -5.68
CA ALA A 2 2.46 5.79 -6.44
C ALA A 2 3.50 6.36 -5.47
N ASP A 3 3.35 6.08 -4.20
CA ASP A 3 4.17 6.66 -3.14
C ASP A 3 5.60 6.13 -3.18
N ALA A 4 5.78 4.86 -3.54
CA ALA A 4 7.10 4.26 -3.68
C ALA A 4 7.91 4.96 -4.78
N GLU A 5 7.30 5.28 -5.92
CA GLU A 5 7.94 5.97 -7.04
C GLU A 5 8.26 7.42 -6.70
N LEU A 6 7.35 8.11 -6.02
CA LEU A 6 7.55 9.51 -5.64
C LEU A 6 8.59 9.68 -4.54
N ALA A 7 8.56 8.81 -3.52
CA ALA A 7 9.38 8.95 -2.33
C ALA A 7 10.70 8.18 -2.38
N ALA A 8 10.75 7.03 -3.02
CA ALA A 8 11.82 6.06 -2.85
C ALA A 8 12.45 5.53 -4.13
N PHE A 9 12.03 5.98 -5.33
CA PHE A 9 12.60 5.50 -6.60
C PHE A 9 14.14 5.56 -6.63
N GLY A 10 14.72 6.69 -6.20
CA GLY A 10 16.16 6.86 -6.15
C GLY A 10 16.87 5.93 -5.16
N LEU A 11 16.18 5.44 -4.14
CA LEU A 11 16.71 4.48 -3.18
C LEU A 11 16.62 3.05 -3.73
N TYR A 12 15.41 2.61 -4.09
CA TYR A 12 15.23 1.22 -4.50
C TYR A 12 15.85 0.90 -5.86
N SER A 13 16.03 1.89 -6.75
CA SER A 13 16.73 1.70 -8.02
C SER A 13 18.25 1.46 -7.87
N GLN A 14 18.80 1.71 -6.71
CA GLN A 14 20.23 1.52 -6.40
C GLN A 14 20.45 0.41 -5.37
N ALA A 15 19.39 -0.20 -4.85
CA ALA A 15 19.50 -1.31 -3.91
C ALA A 15 19.89 -2.60 -4.63
N ASP A 16 20.69 -3.44 -3.98
CA ASP A 16 21.03 -4.78 -4.49
C ASP A 16 19.78 -5.66 -4.61
N GLU A 17 18.87 -5.49 -3.67
CA GLU A 17 17.56 -6.14 -3.67
C GLU A 17 16.49 -5.19 -3.13
N ALA A 18 15.38 -5.05 -3.85
CA ALA A 18 14.25 -4.23 -3.41
C ALA A 18 12.93 -5.00 -3.49
N TRP A 19 12.07 -4.74 -2.51
CA TRP A 19 10.67 -5.18 -2.49
C TRP A 19 9.77 -3.96 -2.43
N ILE A 20 8.75 -3.93 -3.26
CA ILE A 20 7.74 -2.86 -3.27
C ILE A 20 6.42 -3.45 -2.78
N VAL A 21 5.90 -2.90 -1.68
CA VAL A 21 4.67 -3.37 -1.05
C VAL A 21 3.65 -2.24 -1.04
N THR A 22 2.57 -2.39 -1.79
CA THR A 22 1.50 -1.42 -1.87
C THR A 22 0.28 -1.91 -1.10
N LEU A 23 -0.15 -1.17 -0.08
CA LEU A 23 -1.20 -1.60 0.82
C LEU A 23 -2.59 -1.44 0.21
N THR A 24 -2.89 -0.27 -0.38
CA THR A 24 -4.22 0.06 -0.88
C THR A 24 -4.27 0.13 -2.40
N ALA A 25 -5.42 -0.19 -2.97
CA ALA A 25 -5.62 -0.18 -4.42
C ALA A 25 -5.75 1.22 -5.03
N GLY A 26 -6.09 2.25 -4.23
CA GLY A 26 -6.27 3.63 -4.71
C GLY A 26 -7.48 3.79 -5.63
N GLU A 27 -8.57 3.07 -5.36
CA GLU A 27 -9.75 2.95 -6.20
C GLU A 27 -10.71 4.13 -6.11
N ILE A 28 -10.58 4.98 -5.10
CA ILE A 28 -11.48 6.14 -4.87
C ILE A 28 -11.16 7.33 -5.79
N GLU A 29 -12.05 8.32 -5.84
CA GLU A 29 -11.89 9.53 -6.66
C GLU A 29 -11.69 9.20 -8.15
N ALA A 30 -12.59 8.38 -8.70
CA ALA A 30 -12.51 7.86 -10.06
C ALA A 30 -13.29 8.68 -11.11
N GLU A 31 -13.53 9.97 -10.87
CA GLU A 31 -14.38 10.85 -11.69
C GLU A 31 -13.91 10.95 -13.15
N HIS A 32 -12.61 10.91 -13.40
CA HIS A 32 -12.07 10.92 -14.76
C HIS A 32 -12.52 9.71 -15.59
N TYR A 33 -12.74 8.57 -14.97
CA TYR A 33 -13.23 7.36 -15.63
C TYR A 33 -14.74 7.43 -15.89
N GLN A 34 -15.50 8.16 -15.07
CA GLN A 34 -16.93 8.39 -15.31
C GLN A 34 -17.18 9.14 -16.63
N GLN A 35 -16.28 10.04 -17.02
CA GLN A 35 -16.36 10.75 -18.31
C GLN A 35 -16.32 9.81 -19.51
N MET A 36 -15.87 8.59 -19.32
CA MET A 36 -15.87 7.52 -20.32
C MET A 36 -17.23 6.78 -20.39
N GLY A 37 -18.28 7.28 -19.72
CA GLY A 37 -19.60 6.67 -19.68
C GLY A 37 -19.76 5.51 -18.71
N MET A 38 -18.80 5.31 -17.80
CA MET A 38 -18.86 4.27 -16.76
C MET A 38 -19.72 4.70 -15.58
N SER A 39 -20.30 3.73 -14.88
CA SER A 39 -20.86 3.97 -13.55
C SER A 39 -19.75 4.35 -12.56
N LYS A 40 -20.10 5.03 -11.45
CA LYS A 40 -19.11 5.35 -10.41
C LYS A 40 -18.43 4.09 -9.88
N VAL A 41 -19.18 3.03 -9.66
CA VAL A 41 -18.66 1.74 -9.17
C VAL A 41 -17.68 1.10 -10.17
N ASP A 42 -18.06 1.05 -11.45
CA ASP A 42 -17.18 0.47 -12.49
C ASP A 42 -15.92 1.31 -12.68
N ALA A 43 -16.03 2.64 -12.62
CA ALA A 43 -14.90 3.55 -12.69
C ALA A 43 -13.93 3.32 -11.52
N ALA A 44 -14.43 3.16 -10.30
CA ALA A 44 -13.62 2.86 -9.12
C ALA A 44 -12.92 1.49 -9.25
N ARG A 45 -13.63 0.46 -9.70
CA ARG A 45 -13.05 -0.87 -9.95
C ARG A 45 -11.97 -0.82 -11.02
N LEU A 46 -12.21 -0.12 -12.13
CA LEU A 46 -11.22 0.04 -13.20
C LEU A 46 -9.98 0.77 -12.70
N LYS A 47 -10.17 1.92 -12.02
CA LYS A 47 -9.06 2.68 -11.45
C LYS A 47 -8.22 1.81 -10.50
N GLY A 48 -8.85 1.11 -9.55
CA GLY A 48 -8.16 0.25 -8.60
C GLY A 48 -7.34 -0.86 -9.30
N ARG A 49 -7.90 -1.48 -10.36
CA ARG A 49 -7.17 -2.50 -11.14
C ARG A 49 -5.98 -1.92 -11.90
N LEU A 50 -6.13 -0.75 -12.52
CA LEU A 50 -5.02 -0.07 -13.20
C LEU A 50 -3.92 0.32 -12.21
N ARG A 51 -4.28 0.90 -11.08
CA ARG A 51 -3.32 1.26 -10.02
C ARG A 51 -2.63 0.04 -9.43
N ALA A 52 -3.36 -1.06 -9.25
CA ALA A 52 -2.77 -2.33 -8.82
C ALA A 52 -1.77 -2.85 -9.85
N TRP A 53 -2.08 -2.78 -11.13
CA TRP A 53 -1.17 -3.15 -12.20
C TRP A 53 0.08 -2.25 -12.23
N ASP A 54 -0.10 -0.94 -12.12
CA ASP A 54 1.01 0.02 -12.08
C ASP A 54 1.97 -0.27 -10.92
N SER A 55 1.45 -0.56 -9.73
CA SER A 55 2.27 -0.85 -8.55
C SER A 55 3.15 -2.11 -8.69
N LEU A 56 2.80 -3.01 -9.60
CA LEU A 56 3.57 -4.21 -9.90
C LEU A 56 4.50 -4.06 -11.11
N THR A 57 4.22 -3.11 -12.00
CA THR A 57 4.93 -2.98 -13.28
C THR A 57 5.89 -1.80 -13.31
N VAL A 58 5.55 -0.67 -12.70
CA VAL A 58 6.41 0.52 -12.70
C VAL A 58 7.77 0.26 -12.02
N PRO A 59 7.85 -0.44 -10.87
CA PRO A 59 9.15 -0.73 -10.25
C PRO A 59 10.10 -1.58 -11.13
N GLN A 60 9.57 -2.30 -12.10
CA GLN A 60 10.41 -3.08 -13.03
C GLN A 60 11.32 -2.20 -13.90
N TRP A 61 10.95 -0.92 -14.11
CA TRP A 61 11.81 0.06 -14.80
C TRP A 61 13.11 0.34 -14.03
N ALA A 62 13.09 0.13 -12.71
CA ALA A 62 14.27 0.21 -11.86
C ALA A 62 14.91 -1.17 -11.60
N GLY A 63 14.52 -2.20 -12.34
CA GLY A 63 15.07 -3.55 -12.20
C GLY A 63 14.44 -4.40 -11.10
N VAL A 64 13.40 -3.93 -10.41
CA VAL A 64 12.71 -4.74 -9.38
C VAL A 64 11.85 -5.79 -10.08
N PRO A 65 12.10 -7.09 -9.90
CA PRO A 65 11.31 -8.12 -10.56
C PRO A 65 9.88 -8.18 -10.00
N GLN A 66 8.92 -8.59 -10.84
CA GLN A 66 7.50 -8.61 -10.46
C GLN A 66 7.22 -9.47 -9.21
N GLU A 67 8.02 -10.50 -8.98
CA GLU A 67 7.94 -11.39 -7.81
C GLU A 67 8.18 -10.66 -6.48
N ARG A 68 8.82 -9.49 -6.55
CA ARG A 68 9.12 -8.62 -5.41
C ARG A 68 8.23 -7.37 -5.35
N CYS A 69 7.26 -7.27 -6.25
CA CYS A 69 6.23 -6.24 -6.22
C CYS A 69 4.93 -6.86 -5.72
N VAL A 70 4.40 -6.38 -4.60
CA VAL A 70 3.25 -6.97 -3.91
C VAL A 70 2.15 -5.94 -3.75
N GLN A 71 0.96 -6.23 -4.26
CA GLN A 71 -0.24 -5.44 -4.03
C GLN A 71 -1.10 -6.15 -2.96
N LEU A 72 -1.32 -5.51 -1.81
CA LEU A 72 -2.15 -6.08 -0.75
C LEU A 72 -3.65 -5.88 -1.00
N GLY A 73 -4.03 -4.96 -1.88
CA GLY A 73 -5.40 -4.82 -2.39
C GLY A 73 -6.42 -4.29 -1.41
N TYR A 74 -6.01 -3.75 -0.25
CA TYR A 74 -6.91 -3.12 0.71
C TYR A 74 -7.51 -1.84 0.14
N PHE A 75 -8.61 -1.38 0.71
CA PHE A 75 -9.37 -0.26 0.18
C PHE A 75 -8.88 1.08 0.72
N CYS A 76 -8.77 2.05 -0.18
CA CYS A 76 -8.26 3.38 0.13
C CYS A 76 -9.15 4.10 1.16
N LEU A 77 -8.54 4.78 2.13
CA LEU A 77 -9.16 5.48 3.24
C LEU A 77 -10.01 4.57 4.18
N GLN A 78 -9.76 3.27 4.19
CA GLN A 78 -10.43 2.32 5.06
C GLN A 78 -9.54 1.74 6.16
N LEU A 79 -8.22 1.95 6.10
CA LEU A 79 -7.28 1.33 7.04
C LEU A 79 -7.55 1.74 8.50
N ALA A 80 -7.93 2.99 8.75
CA ALA A 80 -8.27 3.46 10.09
C ALA A 80 -9.50 2.74 10.65
N ALA A 81 -10.56 2.58 9.85
CA ALA A 81 -11.77 1.86 10.25
C ALA A 81 -11.51 0.36 10.50
N MET A 82 -10.62 -0.26 9.70
CA MET A 82 -10.16 -1.63 9.94
C MET A 82 -9.41 -1.74 11.26
N ARG A 83 -8.53 -0.79 11.57
CA ARG A 83 -7.76 -0.80 12.81
C ARG A 83 -8.63 -0.64 14.05
N ASP A 84 -9.66 0.22 13.99
CA ASP A 84 -10.59 0.43 15.10
C ASP A 84 -11.39 -0.84 15.45
N LYS A 85 -11.59 -1.74 14.48
CA LYS A 85 -12.29 -3.02 14.63
C LYS A 85 -11.54 -4.13 13.89
N PRO A 86 -10.44 -4.65 14.44
CA PRO A 86 -9.47 -5.46 13.72
C PRO A 86 -10.00 -6.74 13.07
N GLU A 87 -11.09 -7.30 13.57
CA GLU A 87 -11.72 -8.54 13.07
C GLU A 87 -12.87 -8.27 12.09
N GLN A 88 -13.35 -7.02 12.00
CA GLN A 88 -14.51 -6.69 11.17
C GLN A 88 -14.06 -6.28 9.77
N PRO A 89 -14.61 -6.90 8.71
CA PRO A 89 -14.32 -6.49 7.34
C PRO A 89 -14.85 -5.08 7.05
N VAL A 90 -14.03 -4.26 6.39
CA VAL A 90 -14.39 -2.92 5.95
C VAL A 90 -14.28 -2.82 4.44
N GLY A 91 -15.42 -2.74 3.75
CA GLY A 91 -15.50 -2.69 2.30
C GLY A 91 -15.07 -1.35 1.69
N SER A 92 -14.91 -1.33 0.38
CA SER A 92 -14.63 -0.11 -0.38
C SER A 92 -15.82 0.85 -0.36
N ARG A 93 -15.55 2.14 -0.23
CA ARG A 93 -16.56 3.19 -0.28
C ARG A 93 -17.17 3.40 -1.66
N GLU A 94 -16.40 3.17 -2.72
CA GLU A 94 -16.79 3.53 -4.09
C GLU A 94 -16.90 2.35 -5.04
N ALA A 95 -16.12 1.29 -4.81
CA ALA A 95 -16.06 0.15 -5.72
C ALA A 95 -17.12 -0.93 -5.43
N ASP A 96 -17.93 -0.80 -4.37
CA ASP A 96 -18.88 -1.82 -3.93
C ASP A 96 -18.22 -3.22 -3.85
N LEU A 97 -17.12 -3.29 -3.12
CA LEU A 97 -16.32 -4.49 -2.90
C LEU A 97 -16.09 -4.71 -1.41
N SER A 98 -16.15 -5.97 -1.01
CA SER A 98 -15.79 -6.46 0.32
C SER A 98 -14.74 -7.58 0.28
N ASP A 99 -14.10 -7.75 -0.88
CA ASP A 99 -13.10 -8.77 -1.15
C ASP A 99 -11.89 -8.12 -1.83
N THR A 100 -10.71 -8.28 -1.23
CA THR A 100 -9.46 -7.67 -1.68
C THR A 100 -8.87 -8.36 -2.92
N ARG A 101 -9.25 -9.60 -3.22
CA ARG A 101 -8.64 -10.46 -4.24
C ARG A 101 -8.74 -9.89 -5.66
N LEU A 102 -9.75 -9.05 -5.94
CA LEU A 102 -9.84 -8.39 -7.26
C LEU A 102 -8.58 -7.57 -7.59
N PHE A 103 -7.97 -6.94 -6.60
CA PHE A 103 -6.81 -6.08 -6.78
C PHE A 103 -5.46 -6.80 -6.61
N ARG A 104 -5.48 -8.09 -6.19
CA ARG A 104 -4.29 -8.92 -5.95
C ARG A 104 -3.99 -9.93 -7.04
N GLN A 105 -4.87 -10.08 -8.02
CA GLN A 105 -4.85 -11.15 -9.01
C GLN A 105 -3.54 -11.25 -9.82
N PHE A 106 -2.69 -10.24 -9.78
CA PHE A 106 -1.40 -10.20 -10.47
C PHE A 106 -0.20 -10.46 -9.57
N ASN A 107 -0.39 -10.65 -8.27
CA ASN A 107 0.68 -11.08 -7.37
C ASN A 107 1.26 -12.43 -7.80
N ARG A 108 2.54 -12.65 -7.54
CA ARG A 108 3.25 -13.88 -7.92
C ARG A 108 3.31 -14.92 -6.80
N PHE A 109 2.76 -14.61 -5.64
CA PHE A 109 2.59 -15.57 -4.56
C PHE A 109 1.28 -15.30 -3.80
N VAL A 110 0.82 -16.32 -3.09
CA VAL A 110 -0.42 -16.29 -2.33
C VAL A 110 -0.16 -15.61 -0.98
N LEU A 111 -1.01 -14.65 -0.63
CA LEU A 111 -1.01 -14.00 0.68
C LEU A 111 -1.90 -14.78 1.66
N PRO A 112 -1.63 -14.73 2.97
CA PRO A 112 -2.45 -15.43 3.97
C PRO A 112 -3.94 -15.12 3.86
N SER A 113 -4.30 -13.84 3.65
CA SER A 113 -5.70 -13.42 3.56
C SER A 113 -6.37 -13.73 2.20
N ASP A 114 -5.67 -14.32 1.23
CA ASP A 114 -6.30 -14.83 0.01
C ASP A 114 -7.24 -16.00 0.29
N ALA A 115 -7.14 -16.61 1.47
CA ALA A 115 -8.03 -17.68 1.91
C ALA A 115 -9.50 -17.23 1.99
N ASP A 116 -9.76 -16.00 2.46
CA ASP A 116 -11.10 -15.44 2.60
C ASP A 116 -11.32 -14.12 1.85
N GLY A 117 -10.24 -13.40 1.51
CA GLY A 117 -10.28 -12.09 0.87
C GLY A 117 -10.81 -10.96 1.75
N ALA A 118 -10.99 -11.21 3.05
CA ALA A 118 -11.64 -10.25 3.95
C ALA A 118 -10.75 -9.04 4.26
N PRO A 119 -11.23 -7.81 4.03
CA PRO A 119 -10.48 -6.58 4.32
C PRO A 119 -10.53 -6.25 5.83
N THR A 120 -9.79 -6.98 6.64
CA THR A 120 -9.65 -6.79 8.08
C THR A 120 -8.24 -6.34 8.45
N TRP A 121 -8.09 -5.68 9.61
CA TRP A 121 -6.78 -5.29 10.11
C TRP A 121 -5.90 -6.53 10.39
N ASN A 122 -6.47 -7.57 11.00
CA ASN A 122 -5.75 -8.81 11.28
C ASN A 122 -5.20 -9.46 9.99
N ASN A 123 -5.97 -9.44 8.90
CA ASN A 123 -5.52 -9.93 7.61
C ASN A 123 -4.41 -9.05 7.00
N LEU A 124 -4.51 -7.72 7.14
CA LEU A 124 -3.45 -6.81 6.72
C LEU A 124 -2.13 -7.10 7.44
N LEU A 125 -2.18 -7.30 8.75
CA LEU A 125 -0.99 -7.65 9.53
C LEU A 125 -0.41 -9.00 9.13
N ALA A 126 -1.25 -10.00 8.87
CA ALA A 126 -0.82 -11.32 8.40
C ALA A 126 -0.13 -11.24 7.04
N ASP A 127 -0.70 -10.49 6.08
CA ASP A 127 -0.13 -10.28 4.75
C ASP A 127 1.21 -9.52 4.81
N LEU A 128 1.28 -8.46 5.61
CA LEU A 128 2.52 -7.72 5.84
C LEU A 128 3.59 -8.61 6.48
N ARG A 129 3.22 -9.40 7.48
CA ARG A 129 4.14 -10.32 8.15
C ARG A 129 4.72 -11.34 7.18
N GLU A 130 3.88 -11.97 6.35
CA GLU A 130 4.33 -12.92 5.33
C GLU A 130 5.31 -12.25 4.35
N THR A 131 4.98 -11.05 3.88
CA THR A 131 5.83 -10.30 2.96
C THR A 131 7.18 -9.94 3.60
N MET A 132 7.18 -9.48 4.85
CA MET A 132 8.40 -9.16 5.60
C MET A 132 9.27 -10.39 5.86
N LEU A 133 8.67 -11.54 6.17
CA LEU A 133 9.40 -12.80 6.36
C LEU A 133 10.09 -13.27 5.08
N ARG A 134 9.47 -13.02 3.92
CA ARG A 134 10.08 -13.33 2.62
C ARG A 134 11.19 -12.37 2.25
N ALA A 135 10.97 -11.09 2.45
CA ALA A 135 11.91 -10.05 2.08
C ALA A 135 13.10 -9.95 3.05
N ARG A 136 12.88 -10.16 4.36
CA ARG A 136 13.87 -9.93 5.44
C ARG A 136 14.69 -8.66 5.25
N PRO A 137 14.06 -7.49 5.11
CA PRO A 137 14.75 -6.27 4.71
C PRO A 137 15.69 -5.76 5.81
N ASP A 138 16.85 -5.22 5.40
CA ASP A 138 17.76 -4.45 6.27
C ASP A 138 17.23 -3.02 6.48
N VAL A 139 16.50 -2.49 5.49
CA VAL A 139 15.92 -1.14 5.50
C VAL A 139 14.48 -1.20 5.05
N ILE A 140 13.59 -0.52 5.77
CA ILE A 140 12.20 -0.29 5.36
C ILE A 140 12.00 1.21 5.17
N VAL A 141 11.53 1.59 3.98
CA VAL A 141 11.09 2.96 3.68
C VAL A 141 9.58 3.02 3.83
N LEU A 142 9.07 3.89 4.69
CA LEU A 142 7.65 3.96 5.06
C LEU A 142 7.21 5.41 5.31
N PRO A 143 5.89 5.72 5.30
CA PRO A 143 5.42 7.07 5.58
C PRO A 143 5.85 7.55 6.98
N HIS A 144 6.22 8.83 7.08
CA HIS A 144 6.58 9.43 8.35
C HIS A 144 5.33 9.74 9.19
N PRO A 145 5.29 9.33 10.48
CA PRO A 145 4.05 9.32 11.28
C PRO A 145 3.46 10.68 11.58
N THR A 146 4.27 11.74 11.55
CA THR A 146 3.85 13.10 11.94
C THR A 146 3.99 14.12 10.82
N LEU A 147 4.83 13.86 9.82
CA LEU A 147 5.02 14.78 8.69
C LEU A 147 4.04 14.50 7.54
N ASP A 148 3.56 13.27 7.43
CA ASP A 148 2.56 12.89 6.42
C ASP A 148 1.20 12.68 7.09
N PRO A 149 0.25 13.62 6.95
CA PRO A 149 -1.04 13.57 7.63
C PRO A 149 -2.07 12.64 6.96
N HIS A 150 -1.73 11.99 5.85
CA HIS A 150 -2.67 11.13 5.15
C HIS A 150 -3.09 9.93 6.02
N PRO A 151 -4.40 9.67 6.22
CA PRO A 151 -4.87 8.63 7.16
C PRO A 151 -4.32 7.23 6.86
N ASP A 152 -4.26 6.82 5.59
CA ASP A 152 -3.71 5.51 5.21
C ASP A 152 -2.20 5.44 5.43
N HIS A 153 -1.46 6.55 5.31
CA HIS A 153 -0.03 6.58 5.57
C HIS A 153 0.27 6.40 7.07
N ILE A 154 -0.50 7.06 7.93
CA ILE A 154 -0.41 6.87 9.37
C ILE A 154 -0.70 5.41 9.74
N CYS A 155 -1.77 4.82 9.18
CA CYS A 155 -2.12 3.44 9.43
C CYS A 155 -1.10 2.45 8.84
N ALA A 156 -0.54 2.74 7.67
CA ALA A 156 0.50 1.92 7.07
C ALA A 156 1.74 1.82 7.97
N GLN A 157 2.20 2.95 8.49
CA GLN A 157 3.31 2.97 9.44
C GLN A 157 2.99 2.18 10.72
N GLN A 158 1.80 2.35 11.28
CA GLN A 158 1.37 1.62 12.47
C GLN A 158 1.32 0.11 12.24
N ALA A 159 0.78 -0.34 11.09
CA ALA A 159 0.75 -1.75 10.74
C ALA A 159 2.16 -2.35 10.61
N VAL A 160 3.09 -1.62 9.98
CA VAL A 160 4.50 -2.04 9.87
C VAL A 160 5.13 -2.19 11.26
N LEU A 161 4.96 -1.21 12.15
CA LEU A 161 5.52 -1.27 13.49
C LEU A 161 4.92 -2.39 14.34
N GLU A 162 3.61 -2.64 14.22
CA GLU A 162 2.93 -3.72 14.91
C GLU A 162 3.47 -5.09 14.48
N VAL A 163 3.67 -5.30 13.18
CA VAL A 163 4.27 -6.53 12.66
C VAL A 163 5.71 -6.68 13.11
N LEU A 164 6.53 -5.63 13.04
CA LEU A 164 7.94 -5.66 13.46
C LEU A 164 8.09 -6.00 14.95
N GLY A 165 7.16 -5.57 15.80
CA GLY A 165 7.14 -5.92 17.22
C GLY A 165 7.06 -7.43 17.49
N GLY A 166 6.60 -8.22 16.53
CA GLY A 166 6.51 -9.69 16.60
C GLY A 166 7.58 -10.45 15.81
N LEU A 167 8.59 -9.76 15.27
CA LEU A 167 9.67 -10.37 14.49
C LEU A 167 10.99 -10.39 15.26
N ASP A 168 11.89 -11.30 14.87
CA ASP A 168 13.16 -11.55 15.53
C ASP A 168 14.33 -10.70 15.01
N TRP A 169 14.09 -9.78 14.08
CA TRP A 169 15.07 -8.81 13.59
C TRP A 169 14.48 -7.39 13.54
N GLN A 170 15.35 -6.39 13.52
CA GLN A 170 14.97 -4.98 13.47
C GLN A 170 15.66 -4.29 12.29
N PRO A 171 14.92 -3.94 11.22
CA PRO A 171 15.47 -3.17 10.12
C PRO A 171 15.67 -1.70 10.48
N THR A 172 16.49 -1.00 9.72
CA THR A 172 16.52 0.47 9.76
C THR A 172 15.25 1.03 9.13
N LEU A 173 14.59 1.98 9.81
CA LEU A 173 13.38 2.63 9.30
C LEU A 173 13.72 4.01 8.74
N LEU A 174 13.34 4.26 7.49
CA LEU A 174 13.46 5.56 6.81
C LEU A 174 12.05 6.12 6.54
N GLY A 175 11.76 7.29 7.13
CA GLY A 175 10.47 7.95 6.95
C GLY A 175 10.45 8.87 5.73
N TYR A 176 9.37 8.83 4.94
CA TYR A 176 9.07 9.80 3.87
C TYR A 176 7.76 10.54 4.12
N ALA A 177 7.55 11.66 3.44
CA ALA A 177 6.28 12.40 3.46
C ALA A 177 5.94 12.88 2.05
N ASN A 178 4.81 12.40 1.50
CA ASN A 178 4.29 12.80 0.20
C ASN A 178 3.17 13.84 0.29
N HIS A 179 2.47 13.91 1.43
CA HIS A 179 1.32 14.79 1.65
C HIS A 179 1.68 15.90 2.66
N LEU A 180 2.63 16.74 2.30
CA LEU A 180 2.99 17.91 3.09
C LEU A 180 2.01 19.05 2.80
N HIS A 181 1.24 19.46 3.81
CA HIS A 181 0.35 20.61 3.72
C HIS A 181 1.05 21.88 4.24
N ASP A 182 0.77 23.02 3.60
CA ASP A 182 1.25 24.35 3.99
C ASP A 182 2.76 24.41 4.25
N ASN A 183 3.53 23.67 3.44
CA ASN A 183 4.95 23.48 3.67
C ASN A 183 5.82 23.89 2.47
N ASP A 184 5.55 25.04 1.89
CA ASP A 184 6.31 25.59 0.77
C ASP A 184 7.80 25.81 1.08
N ARG A 185 8.16 25.74 2.37
CA ARG A 185 9.52 25.96 2.85
C ARG A 185 10.29 24.67 3.16
N TRP A 186 9.62 23.55 3.18
CA TRP A 186 10.28 22.25 3.39
C TRP A 186 10.89 21.73 2.09
N PRO A 187 12.13 21.22 2.06
CA PRO A 187 13.11 21.05 3.16
C PRO A 187 14.01 22.27 3.35
N MET A 188 13.71 23.40 2.75
CA MET A 188 14.60 24.57 2.62
C MET A 188 14.85 25.31 3.95
N GLY A 189 14.09 25.02 4.99
CA GLY A 189 14.18 25.70 6.27
C GLY A 189 13.61 27.14 6.23
N ASN A 190 13.85 27.90 7.30
CA ASN A 190 13.52 29.33 7.35
C ASN A 190 14.62 30.14 6.70
#